data_13d04701a44382e0cb6feea6e37be643
#
_entry.id   13d04701a44382e0cb6feea6e37be643
#
_cell.length_a   1.000
_cell.length_b   1.000
_cell.length_c   1.000
_cell.angle_alpha   90.00
_cell.angle_beta   90.00
_cell.angle_gamma   90.00
#
_symmetry.space_group_name_H-M   'P 1'
#
loop_
_entity.id
_entity.type
_entity.pdbx_description
1 polymer ?
#
loop_
_entity_poly.entity_id
_entity_poly.type
_entity_poly.pdbx_seq_one_letter_code
_entity_poly.pdbx_strand_id
1 'polypeptide(L)'
;HFDEKAMTLNVGDSAPDFNLPDAEGNMYNLADLKGKRVVLYFYPRDNTPGCTKEACGFRDHYETYQSQDVVVLGVSTDDAKSHTKFIQKHNLPFPLLIDEGGEVAAKYGSYGLKKFMGKEYMGITRSTFIIGPDGTLEKIYRKVKAETHAETVLADLETL
;
A
#
# COMPACT_ATOMS: atom_id res chain seq x y z
N HIS A 1 3.88 -29.21 2.59
CA HIS A 1 5.04 -28.48 3.09
C HIS A 1 5.05 -27.03 2.58
N PHE A 2 5.27 -26.11 3.45
CA PHE A 2 5.28 -24.71 3.14
C PHE A 2 6.72 -24.22 2.94
N ASP A 3 6.98 -23.60 1.82
CA ASP A 3 8.29 -23.02 1.54
C ASP A 3 8.27 -21.52 1.85
N GLU A 4 8.84 -21.13 2.97
CA GLU A 4 8.89 -19.74 3.40
C GLU A 4 9.64 -18.84 2.42
N LYS A 5 10.65 -19.37 1.71
CA LYS A 5 11.40 -18.58 0.73
C LYS A 5 10.53 -18.15 -0.45
N ALA A 6 9.57 -18.98 -0.85
CA ALA A 6 8.66 -18.65 -1.93
C ALA A 6 7.71 -17.51 -1.58
N MET A 7 7.54 -17.23 -0.27
CA MET A 7 6.66 -16.19 0.22
C MET A 7 7.40 -14.91 0.60
N THR A 8 8.72 -14.92 0.54
CA THR A 8 9.54 -13.77 0.93
C THR A 8 9.93 -12.98 -0.31
N LEU A 9 9.55 -11.73 -0.34
CA LEU A 9 9.93 -10.81 -1.40
C LEU A 9 11.20 -10.06 -1.02
N ASN A 10 12.06 -9.85 -1.99
CA ASN A 10 13.30 -9.09 -1.83
C ASN A 10 13.37 -7.97 -2.86
N VAL A 11 14.13 -6.94 -2.55
CA VAL A 11 14.46 -5.90 -3.52
C VAL A 11 15.11 -6.56 -4.74
N GLY A 12 14.66 -6.16 -5.92
CA GLY A 12 15.09 -6.76 -7.19
C GLY A 12 14.14 -7.81 -7.75
N ASP A 13 13.26 -8.37 -6.91
CA ASP A 13 12.25 -9.31 -7.38
C ASP A 13 11.18 -8.59 -8.19
N SER A 14 10.53 -9.32 -9.11
CA SER A 14 9.34 -8.81 -9.78
C SER A 14 8.24 -8.60 -8.74
N ALA A 15 7.59 -7.44 -8.77
CA ALA A 15 6.45 -7.19 -7.91
C ALA A 15 5.30 -8.12 -8.31
N PRO A 16 4.61 -8.75 -7.33
CA PRO A 16 3.43 -9.55 -7.63
C PRO A 16 2.35 -8.75 -8.36
N ASP A 17 1.75 -9.35 -9.38
CA ASP A 17 0.67 -8.72 -10.14
C ASP A 17 -0.55 -8.48 -9.26
N PHE A 18 -1.27 -7.43 -9.58
CA PHE A 18 -2.55 -7.17 -8.95
C PHE A 18 -3.51 -6.54 -9.96
N ASN A 19 -4.80 -6.67 -9.69
CA ASN A 19 -5.85 -6.03 -10.46
C ASN A 19 -6.99 -5.74 -9.46
N LEU A 20 -7.01 -4.53 -8.93
CA LEU A 20 -7.90 -4.15 -7.84
C LEU A 20 -8.70 -2.90 -8.18
N PRO A 21 -9.98 -2.86 -7.76
CA PRO A 21 -10.80 -1.67 -7.98
C PRO A 21 -10.56 -0.63 -6.89
N ASP A 22 -10.78 0.64 -7.23
CA ASP A 22 -10.97 1.69 -6.24
C ASP A 22 -12.46 1.74 -5.83
N ALA A 23 -12.82 2.71 -5.00
CA ALA A 23 -14.20 2.84 -4.51
C ALA A 23 -15.21 3.22 -5.61
N GLU A 24 -14.76 3.74 -6.73
CA GLU A 24 -15.61 4.11 -7.86
C GLU A 24 -15.67 3.03 -8.95
N GLY A 25 -15.00 1.91 -8.73
CA GLY A 25 -14.97 0.80 -9.70
C GLY A 25 -13.89 0.91 -10.76
N ASN A 26 -13.01 1.92 -10.69
CA ASN A 26 -11.88 2.02 -11.62
C ASN A 26 -10.85 0.95 -11.24
N MET A 27 -10.41 0.19 -12.24
CA MET A 27 -9.46 -0.89 -12.01
C MET A 27 -8.03 -0.39 -12.13
N TYR A 28 -7.19 -0.83 -11.21
CA TYR A 28 -5.75 -0.55 -11.19
C TYR A 28 -5.01 -1.87 -11.26
N ASN A 29 -4.09 -1.98 -12.20
CA ASN A 29 -3.24 -3.16 -12.33
C ASN A 29 -1.81 -2.76 -12.61
N LEU A 30 -0.89 -3.66 -12.28
CA LEU A 30 0.53 -3.38 -12.38
C LEU A 30 0.99 -3.16 -13.82
N ALA A 31 0.42 -3.89 -14.78
CA ALA A 31 0.81 -3.76 -16.19
C ALA A 31 0.58 -2.35 -16.72
N ASP A 32 -0.56 -1.74 -16.36
CA ASP A 32 -0.89 -0.38 -16.80
C ASP A 32 -0.04 0.70 -16.14
N LEU A 33 0.65 0.37 -15.06
CA LEU A 33 1.48 1.30 -14.31
C LEU A 33 2.96 1.25 -14.71
N LYS A 34 3.33 0.36 -15.64
CA LYS A 34 4.71 0.29 -16.12
C LYS A 34 5.12 1.61 -16.76
N GLY A 35 6.37 1.99 -16.51
CA GLY A 35 6.89 3.28 -16.92
C GLY A 35 6.82 4.33 -15.84
N LYS A 36 6.10 4.06 -14.77
CA LYS A 36 5.99 4.94 -13.59
C LYS A 36 6.45 4.20 -12.35
N ARG A 37 6.99 4.95 -11.42
CA ARG A 37 7.31 4.42 -10.09
C ARG A 37 6.06 4.43 -9.24
N VAL A 38 5.81 3.35 -8.51
CA VAL A 38 4.59 3.18 -7.70
C VAL A 38 4.96 3.00 -6.23
N VAL A 39 4.33 3.78 -5.37
CA VAL A 39 4.35 3.56 -3.93
C VAL A 39 3.04 2.85 -3.59
N LEU A 40 3.14 1.55 -3.31
CA LEU A 40 2.00 0.71 -2.97
C LEU A 40 2.06 0.45 -1.47
N TYR A 41 1.13 1.02 -0.71
CA TYR A 41 1.15 0.81 0.73
C TYR A 41 -0.09 0.05 1.21
N PHE A 42 0.16 -0.94 2.07
CA PHE A 42 -0.89 -1.75 2.71
C PHE A 42 -1.11 -1.25 4.12
N TYR A 43 -2.36 -1.07 4.50
CA TYR A 43 -2.71 -0.60 5.83
C TYR A 43 -3.90 -1.40 6.38
N PRO A 44 -3.99 -1.55 7.72
CA PRO A 44 -4.97 -2.46 8.32
C PRO A 44 -6.43 -2.06 8.16
N ARG A 45 -6.74 -0.76 8.31
CA ARG A 45 -8.16 -0.36 8.34
C ARG A 45 -8.35 1.14 8.19
N ASP A 46 -9.35 1.53 7.39
CA ASP A 46 -9.77 2.92 7.23
C ASP A 46 -10.17 3.54 8.57
N ASN A 47 -9.92 4.84 8.70
CA ASN A 47 -10.36 5.65 9.85
C ASN A 47 -9.83 5.24 11.21
N THR A 48 -8.76 4.46 11.26
CA THR A 48 -8.03 4.20 12.50
C THR A 48 -6.93 5.25 12.68
N PRO A 49 -6.48 5.53 13.92
CA PRO A 49 -5.52 6.62 14.15
C PRO A 49 -4.24 6.53 13.35
N GLY A 50 -3.59 5.37 13.33
CA GLY A 50 -2.35 5.19 12.59
C GLY A 50 -2.55 5.27 11.08
N CYS A 51 -3.59 4.63 10.56
CA CYS A 51 -3.87 4.65 9.13
C CYS A 51 -4.26 6.05 8.65
N THR A 52 -4.94 6.82 9.50
CA THR A 52 -5.27 8.22 9.20
C THR A 52 -4.01 9.07 9.13
N LYS A 53 -3.09 8.92 10.08
CA LYS A 53 -1.82 9.66 10.07
C LYS A 53 -1.00 9.35 8.82
N GLU A 54 -0.93 8.08 8.46
CA GLU A 54 -0.19 7.65 7.27
C GLU A 54 -0.80 8.24 5.99
N ALA A 55 -2.11 8.11 5.83
CA ALA A 55 -2.80 8.64 4.65
C ALA A 55 -2.68 10.16 4.55
N CYS A 56 -2.84 10.86 5.66
CA CYS A 56 -2.70 12.32 5.69
C CYS A 56 -1.26 12.75 5.41
N GLY A 57 -0.27 11.97 5.80
CA GLY A 57 1.12 12.21 5.45
C GLY A 57 1.33 12.17 3.94
N PHE A 58 0.83 11.14 3.27
CA PHE A 58 0.91 11.06 1.81
C PHE A 58 0.11 12.19 1.15
N ARG A 59 -1.06 12.53 1.68
CA ARG A 59 -1.85 13.66 1.18
C ARG A 59 -1.06 14.96 1.22
N ASP A 60 -0.44 15.24 2.36
CA ASP A 60 0.27 16.51 2.57
C ASP A 60 1.50 16.66 1.67
N HIS A 61 2.06 15.55 1.22
CA HIS A 61 3.21 15.52 0.32
C HIS A 61 2.86 15.12 -1.11
N TYR A 62 1.58 15.03 -1.43
CA TYR A 62 1.15 14.46 -2.70
C TYR A 62 1.63 15.22 -3.94
N GLU A 63 1.69 16.56 -3.85
CA GLU A 63 2.21 17.37 -4.96
C GLU A 63 3.66 17.00 -5.27
N THR A 64 4.46 16.73 -4.24
CA THR A 64 5.86 16.34 -4.40
C THR A 64 5.93 14.96 -5.08
N TYR A 65 5.11 14.00 -4.65
CA TYR A 65 5.04 12.69 -5.32
C TYR A 65 4.67 12.86 -6.79
N GLN A 66 3.65 13.65 -7.09
CA GLN A 66 3.23 13.88 -8.48
C GLN A 66 4.32 14.56 -9.31
N SER A 67 5.04 15.52 -8.74
CA SER A 67 6.11 16.22 -9.45
C SER A 67 7.25 15.28 -9.83
N GLN A 68 7.41 14.17 -9.13
CA GLN A 68 8.40 13.14 -9.42
C GLN A 68 7.82 11.99 -10.26
N ASP A 69 6.59 12.15 -10.75
CA ASP A 69 5.86 11.14 -11.54
C ASP A 69 5.70 9.82 -10.79
N VAL A 70 5.44 9.90 -9.48
CA VAL A 70 5.24 8.74 -8.61
C VAL A 70 3.75 8.57 -8.33
N VAL A 71 3.26 7.36 -8.53
CA VAL A 71 1.87 6.97 -8.24
C VAL A 71 1.78 6.46 -6.81
N VAL A 72 0.84 6.97 -6.03
CA VAL A 72 0.59 6.50 -4.66
C VAL A 72 -0.73 5.74 -4.64
N LEU A 73 -0.69 4.50 -4.17
CA LEU A 73 -1.86 3.64 -4.04
C LEU A 73 -1.92 3.04 -2.64
N GLY A 74 -3.02 3.29 -1.92
CA GLY A 74 -3.27 2.63 -0.64
C GLY A 74 -4.14 1.40 -0.85
N VAL A 75 -3.91 0.36 -0.05
CA VAL A 75 -4.65 -0.91 -0.17
C VAL A 75 -5.05 -1.41 1.21
N SER A 76 -6.32 -1.72 1.38
CA SER A 76 -6.81 -2.44 2.55
C SER A 76 -7.93 -3.39 2.14
N THR A 77 -8.45 -4.15 3.11
CA THR A 77 -9.58 -5.05 2.88
C THR A 77 -10.93 -4.37 3.04
N ASP A 78 -10.94 -3.08 3.38
CA ASP A 78 -12.17 -2.31 3.52
C ASP A 78 -12.90 -2.19 2.19
N ASP A 79 -14.25 -2.05 2.27
CA ASP A 79 -15.10 -1.96 1.09
C ASP A 79 -15.17 -0.53 0.50
N ALA A 80 -15.90 -0.42 -0.61
CA ALA A 80 -16.06 0.86 -1.33
C ALA A 80 -16.66 1.95 -0.45
N LYS A 81 -17.66 1.61 0.35
CA LYS A 81 -18.33 2.58 1.23
C LYS A 81 -17.38 3.13 2.27
N SER A 82 -16.58 2.26 2.87
CA SER A 82 -15.57 2.65 3.87
C SER A 82 -14.52 3.56 3.24
N HIS A 83 -13.95 3.16 2.10
CA HIS A 83 -12.95 3.96 1.38
C HIS A 83 -13.50 5.33 0.99
N THR A 84 -14.73 5.39 0.49
CA THR A 84 -15.36 6.67 0.11
C THR A 84 -15.44 7.62 1.31
N LYS A 85 -15.88 7.12 2.46
CA LYS A 85 -15.96 7.94 3.67
C LYS A 85 -14.59 8.43 4.12
N PHE A 86 -13.58 7.57 4.08
CA PHE A 86 -12.23 7.91 4.49
C PHE A 86 -11.63 8.97 3.57
N ILE A 87 -11.76 8.78 2.26
CA ILE A 87 -11.29 9.74 1.26
C ILE A 87 -11.97 11.10 1.46
N GLN A 88 -13.29 11.12 1.62
CA GLN A 88 -14.05 12.36 1.79
C GLN A 88 -13.69 13.07 3.09
N LYS A 89 -13.56 12.33 4.18
CA LYS A 89 -13.27 12.91 5.49
C LYS A 89 -11.92 13.62 5.53
N HIS A 90 -10.92 13.08 4.83
CA HIS A 90 -9.55 13.59 4.88
C HIS A 90 -9.06 14.19 3.57
N ASN A 91 -9.95 14.31 2.58
CA ASN A 91 -9.60 14.86 1.26
C ASN A 91 -8.37 14.16 0.66
N LEU A 92 -8.39 12.83 0.64
CA LEU A 92 -7.28 12.06 0.10
C LEU A 92 -7.25 12.17 -1.42
N PRO A 93 -6.13 12.62 -2.00
CA PRO A 93 -6.05 12.87 -3.45
C PRO A 93 -5.63 11.66 -4.28
N PHE A 94 -5.39 10.53 -3.64
CA PHE A 94 -4.93 9.29 -4.30
C PHE A 94 -5.95 8.17 -4.07
N PRO A 95 -5.93 7.14 -4.95
CA PRO A 95 -6.88 6.04 -4.82
C PRO A 95 -6.60 5.15 -3.63
N LEU A 96 -7.68 4.64 -3.03
CA LEU A 96 -7.61 3.53 -2.07
C LEU A 96 -8.24 2.32 -2.75
N LEU A 97 -7.47 1.24 -2.85
CA LEU A 97 -7.87 0.02 -3.54
C LEU A 97 -8.50 -0.97 -2.58
N ILE A 98 -9.40 -1.77 -3.11
CA ILE A 98 -10.16 -2.77 -2.35
C ILE A 98 -9.56 -4.14 -2.60
N ASP A 99 -8.92 -4.70 -1.58
CA ASP A 99 -8.37 -6.06 -1.63
C ASP A 99 -9.22 -6.98 -0.76
N GLU A 100 -10.40 -7.31 -1.27
CA GLU A 100 -11.33 -8.15 -0.54
C GLU A 100 -10.68 -9.50 -0.22
N GLY A 101 -10.72 -9.87 1.06
CA GLY A 101 -10.12 -11.12 1.52
C GLY A 101 -8.60 -11.08 1.68
N GLY A 102 -7.94 -9.98 1.31
CA GLY A 102 -6.50 -9.84 1.53
C GLY A 102 -5.61 -10.65 0.59
N GLU A 103 -6.11 -11.06 -0.59
CA GLU A 103 -5.35 -11.91 -1.51
C GLU A 103 -4.09 -11.24 -2.05
N VAL A 104 -4.18 -9.98 -2.45
CA VAL A 104 -3.01 -9.25 -2.94
C VAL A 104 -2.05 -8.97 -1.80
N ALA A 105 -2.56 -8.54 -0.65
CA ALA A 105 -1.72 -8.34 0.54
C ALA A 105 -0.96 -9.62 0.90
N ALA A 106 -1.60 -10.79 0.77
CA ALA A 106 -0.94 -12.07 1.02
C ALA A 106 0.21 -12.33 0.04
N LYS A 107 0.02 -12.00 -1.25
CA LYS A 107 1.09 -12.13 -2.25
C LYS A 107 2.32 -11.28 -1.89
N TYR A 108 2.09 -10.14 -1.26
CA TYR A 108 3.16 -9.24 -0.82
C TYR A 108 3.69 -9.58 0.56
N GLY A 109 3.20 -10.67 1.18
CA GLY A 109 3.62 -11.07 2.53
C GLY A 109 3.11 -10.13 3.62
N SER A 110 2.03 -9.41 3.35
CA SER A 110 1.48 -8.37 4.23
C SER A 110 0.14 -8.73 4.84
N TYR A 111 -0.29 -9.98 4.73
CA TYR A 111 -1.55 -10.46 5.28
C TYR A 111 -1.32 -11.75 6.05
N GLY A 112 -1.83 -11.81 7.27
CA GLY A 112 -1.63 -12.99 8.08
C GLY A 112 -2.34 -12.90 9.43
N LEU A 113 -2.04 -13.88 10.28
CA LEU A 113 -2.66 -13.99 11.60
C LEU A 113 -2.14 -12.91 12.53
N LYS A 114 -3.08 -12.20 13.16
CA LYS A 114 -2.80 -11.17 14.15
C LYS A 114 -3.52 -11.52 15.45
N LYS A 115 -2.98 -11.04 16.56
CA LYS A 115 -3.58 -11.22 17.89
C LYS A 115 -3.86 -9.86 18.51
N PHE A 116 -5.05 -9.71 19.09
CA PHE A 116 -5.42 -8.51 19.80
C PHE A 116 -6.36 -8.87 20.95
N MET A 117 -5.97 -8.54 22.18
CA MET A 117 -6.75 -8.80 23.38
C MET A 117 -7.23 -10.26 23.51
N GLY A 118 -6.31 -11.20 23.23
CA GLY A 118 -6.59 -12.62 23.32
C GLY A 118 -7.34 -13.22 22.15
N LYS A 119 -7.71 -12.43 21.16
CA LYS A 119 -8.38 -12.91 19.96
C LYS A 119 -7.43 -12.96 18.76
N GLU A 120 -7.56 -13.99 17.96
CA GLU A 120 -6.82 -14.14 16.72
C GLU A 120 -7.71 -13.78 15.53
N TYR A 121 -7.14 -13.08 14.56
CA TYR A 121 -7.86 -12.72 13.34
C TYR A 121 -6.87 -12.52 12.19
N MET A 122 -7.38 -12.65 10.96
CA MET A 122 -6.57 -12.39 9.77
C MET A 122 -6.63 -10.91 9.45
N GLY A 123 -5.48 -10.33 9.15
CA GLY A 123 -5.42 -8.90 8.85
C GLY A 123 -4.14 -8.48 8.16
N ILE A 124 -4.14 -7.24 7.69
CA ILE A 124 -3.00 -6.63 7.01
C ILE A 124 -1.99 -6.13 8.03
N THR A 125 -0.72 -6.44 7.78
CA THR A 125 0.41 -5.81 8.46
C THR A 125 0.84 -4.61 7.65
N ARG A 126 0.94 -3.44 8.30
CA ARG A 126 1.35 -2.20 7.64
C ARG A 126 2.70 -2.37 6.96
N SER A 127 2.73 -2.10 5.66
CA SER A 127 3.93 -2.28 4.85
C SER A 127 3.83 -1.43 3.59
N THR A 128 4.97 -1.13 2.99
CA THR A 128 5.01 -0.32 1.77
C THR A 128 6.04 -0.89 0.82
N PHE A 129 5.74 -0.83 -0.45
CA PHE A 129 6.59 -1.33 -1.52
C PHE A 129 6.77 -0.23 -2.56
N ILE A 130 8.02 0.10 -2.89
CA ILE A 130 8.30 0.96 -4.04
C ILE A 130 8.57 0.05 -5.22
N ILE A 131 7.73 0.17 -6.25
CA ILE A 131 7.82 -0.61 -7.47
C ILE A 131 8.38 0.30 -8.56
N GLY A 132 9.48 -0.12 -9.17
CA GLY A 132 10.11 0.66 -10.23
C GLY A 132 9.35 0.65 -11.54
N PRO A 133 9.73 1.50 -12.49
CA PRO A 133 9.07 1.58 -13.80
C PRO A 133 9.07 0.28 -14.59
N ASP A 134 10.02 -0.60 -14.32
CA ASP A 134 10.12 -1.93 -14.96
C ASP A 134 9.31 -3.01 -14.24
N GLY A 135 8.64 -2.68 -13.13
CA GLY A 135 7.85 -3.63 -12.35
C GLY A 135 8.63 -4.39 -11.29
N THR A 136 9.88 -4.03 -11.03
CA THR A 136 10.66 -4.68 -9.97
C THR A 136 10.57 -3.89 -8.66
N LEU A 137 10.71 -4.62 -7.54
CA LEU A 137 10.71 -4.00 -6.21
C LEU A 137 12.02 -3.27 -5.97
N GLU A 138 11.94 -1.97 -5.69
CA GLU A 138 13.10 -1.13 -5.42
C GLU A 138 13.33 -0.89 -3.94
N LYS A 139 12.28 -0.94 -3.14
CA LYS A 139 12.36 -0.77 -1.69
C LYS A 139 11.19 -1.48 -1.03
N ILE A 140 11.43 -2.04 0.16
CA ILE A 140 10.41 -2.74 0.95
C ILE A 140 10.46 -2.20 2.38
N TYR A 141 9.30 -1.76 2.89
CA TYR A 141 9.17 -1.29 4.26
C TYR A 141 8.26 -2.25 5.02
N ARG A 142 8.83 -3.02 5.94
CA ARG A 142 8.09 -3.94 6.80
C ARG A 142 7.79 -3.35 8.18
N LYS A 143 8.51 -2.29 8.55
CA LYS A 143 8.27 -1.53 9.78
C LYS A 143 8.03 -0.09 9.40
N VAL A 144 6.84 0.40 9.70
CA VAL A 144 6.39 1.72 9.26
C VAL A 144 5.97 2.55 10.46
N LYS A 145 6.52 3.76 10.55
CA LYS A 145 6.04 4.77 11.50
C LYS A 145 5.04 5.65 10.76
N ALA A 146 3.77 5.50 11.09
CA ALA A 146 2.70 6.16 10.35
C ALA A 146 2.86 7.68 10.26
N GLU A 147 3.35 8.32 11.33
CA GLU A 147 3.45 9.77 11.41
C GLU A 147 4.45 10.38 10.43
N THR A 148 5.52 9.65 10.09
CA THR A 148 6.65 10.18 9.30
C THR A 148 6.91 9.40 8.04
N HIS A 149 6.11 8.40 7.77
CA HIS A 149 6.39 7.46 6.67
C HIS A 149 6.44 8.11 5.30
N ALA A 150 5.50 9.01 5.00
CA ALA A 150 5.47 9.68 3.69
C ALA A 150 6.75 10.48 3.44
N GLU A 151 7.29 11.13 4.47
CA GLU A 151 8.56 11.88 4.37
C GLU A 151 9.73 10.93 4.17
N THR A 152 9.75 9.82 4.88
CA THR A 152 10.79 8.80 4.76
C THR A 152 10.83 8.24 3.34
N VAL A 153 9.66 7.91 2.78
CA VAL A 153 9.56 7.38 1.43
C VAL A 153 10.06 8.41 0.40
N LEU A 154 9.69 9.68 0.56
CA LEU A 154 10.17 10.74 -0.33
C LEU A 154 11.69 10.85 -0.31
N ALA A 155 12.30 10.82 0.88
CA ALA A 155 13.74 10.88 1.01
C ALA A 155 14.41 9.71 0.30
N ASP A 156 13.86 8.51 0.44
CA ASP A 156 14.40 7.31 -0.19
C ASP A 156 14.23 7.33 -1.72
N LEU A 157 13.16 7.92 -2.22
CA LEU A 157 12.94 8.05 -3.66
C LEU A 157 14.04 8.89 -4.35
N GLU A 158 14.61 9.85 -3.64
CA GLU A 158 15.70 10.68 -4.18
C GLU A 158 16.97 9.88 -4.46
N THR A 159 17.12 8.71 -3.83
CA THR A 159 18.32 7.87 -3.97
C THR A 159 18.13 6.70 -4.95
N LEU A 160 16.96 6.58 -5.55
CA LEU A 160 16.65 5.48 -6.47
C LEU A 160 16.89 5.83 -7.94
#